data_bd9e7a6def0c27b15939f8ffbffdd420
#
_entry.id   bd9e7a6def0c27b15939f8ffbffdd420
#
_cell.length_a   1.000
_cell.length_b   1.000
_cell.length_c   1.000
_cell.angle_alpha   90.00
_cell.angle_beta   90.00
_cell.angle_gamma   90.00
#
_symmetry.space_group_name_H-M   'P 1'
#
loop_
_entity.id
_entity.type
_entity.pdbx_description
1 polymer ?
#
loop_
_entity_poly.entity_id
_entity_poly.type
_entity_poly.pdbx_seq_one_letter_code
_entity_poly.pdbx_strand_id
1 'polypeptide(L)'
;MKIAILLISMCLGCSCVRKDISENVPIPLNISIASLGRGTTPLTDGAELGVYVAEETPEGTYNEQSYQNIRAVVAGGQLELDEEIMLNSTSANIYAYYPYNSTYTNPRKIKVSSKAESTKNFLVGKIEDVNLYNPNVTLVLQHIYSMLRVKIRNLSGNTRYAKPHAVLLRTNVEEANIDIIGDVDLKNCNIVPSAIRVPAINIPLNGSYEISSSFPADQDCIDFLLIPMSVHEGEIVIQITFQSGSTSRTFPVPAGKW
;
A
#
# COMPACT_ATOMS: atom_id res chain seq x y z
N MET A 1 87.50 19.06 32.70
CA MET A 1 86.24 19.75 33.02
C MET A 1 85.23 19.39 31.91
N LYS A 2 84.33 18.44 32.12
CA LYS A 2 83.37 18.03 31.14
C LYS A 2 81.94 18.50 31.61
N ILE A 3 81.38 19.39 30.84
CA ILE A 3 80.06 19.92 31.09
C ILE A 3 79.05 18.97 30.42
N ALA A 4 78.17 18.35 31.21
CA ALA A 4 77.06 17.56 30.72
C ALA A 4 75.85 18.47 30.59
N ILE A 5 75.30 18.61 29.39
CA ILE A 5 74.06 19.33 29.10
C ILE A 5 72.94 18.33 29.20
N LEU A 6 72.01 18.55 30.17
CA LEU A 6 70.79 17.76 30.38
C LEU A 6 69.72 18.38 29.55
N LEU A 7 69.28 17.67 28.46
CA LEU A 7 68.14 18.06 27.66
C LEU A 7 66.88 17.48 28.30
N ILE A 8 66.04 18.36 28.89
CA ILE A 8 64.68 18.00 29.36
C ILE A 8 63.74 18.09 28.17
N SER A 9 63.31 16.91 27.66
CA SER A 9 62.30 16.83 26.66
C SER A 9 60.94 16.95 27.36
N MET A 10 60.28 18.08 27.13
CA MET A 10 58.93 18.34 27.62
C MET A 10 57.95 17.75 26.62
N CYS A 11 57.48 16.53 26.87
CA CYS A 11 56.34 15.93 26.13
C CYS A 11 55.02 16.68 26.48
N LEU A 12 54.64 17.61 25.63
CA LEU A 12 53.25 18.12 25.61
C LEU A 12 52.31 16.98 25.19
N GLY A 13 51.75 16.35 26.20
CA GLY A 13 50.61 15.44 25.99
C GLY A 13 49.41 16.23 25.46
N CYS A 14 49.19 16.17 24.14
CA CYS A 14 47.97 16.65 23.55
C CYS A 14 46.87 15.65 23.95
N SER A 15 46.23 15.92 25.08
CA SER A 15 45.03 15.21 25.50
C SER A 15 43.94 15.60 24.53
N CYS A 16 43.72 14.80 23.47
CA CYS A 16 42.48 14.85 22.72
C CYS A 16 41.35 14.46 23.68
N VAL A 17 40.75 15.47 24.28
CA VAL A 17 39.44 15.30 24.88
C VAL A 17 38.52 14.88 23.74
N ARG A 18 38.30 13.58 23.58
CA ARG A 18 37.12 13.11 22.87
C ARG A 18 35.94 13.74 23.61
N LYS A 19 35.32 14.71 22.97
CA LYS A 19 34.04 15.21 23.37
C LYS A 19 33.10 13.99 23.16
N ASP A 20 32.85 13.29 24.26
CA ASP A 20 31.78 12.30 24.26
C ASP A 20 30.53 13.07 23.79
N ILE A 21 30.18 12.88 22.53
CA ILE A 21 28.92 13.33 21.99
C ILE A 21 27.91 12.61 22.86
N SER A 22 27.11 13.36 23.59
CA SER A 22 26.09 12.84 24.50
C SER A 22 25.19 11.90 23.69
N GLU A 23 25.41 10.63 23.92
CA GLU A 23 24.90 9.53 23.11
C GLU A 23 23.41 9.34 23.27
N ASN A 24 22.54 10.25 23.39
CA ASN A 24 21.10 9.96 23.44
C ASN A 24 20.22 11.23 23.51
N VAL A 25 20.53 12.25 22.74
CA VAL A 25 19.55 13.32 22.55
C VAL A 25 18.50 12.81 21.54
N PRO A 26 17.25 12.60 21.95
CA PRO A 26 16.22 12.18 21.04
C PRO A 26 16.05 13.16 19.87
N ILE A 27 15.83 12.63 18.67
CA ILE A 27 15.66 13.41 17.44
C ILE A 27 14.27 13.13 16.87
N PRO A 28 13.53 14.14 16.37
CA PRO A 28 12.22 13.92 15.79
C PRO A 28 12.28 13.05 14.53
N LEU A 29 11.32 12.14 14.41
CA LEU A 29 11.11 11.30 13.23
C LEU A 29 10.55 12.15 12.10
N ASN A 30 11.18 12.10 10.91
CA ASN A 30 10.71 12.75 9.70
C ASN A 30 10.44 11.72 8.61
N ILE A 31 9.21 11.68 8.11
CA ILE A 31 8.77 10.71 7.10
C ILE A 31 8.43 11.44 5.80
N SER A 32 9.14 11.15 4.72
CA SER A 32 8.72 11.47 3.36
C SER A 32 7.95 10.31 2.74
N ILE A 33 7.12 10.60 1.72
CA ILE A 33 6.30 9.58 1.06
C ILE A 33 6.78 9.37 -0.37
N ALA A 34 6.90 8.09 -0.76
CA ALA A 34 6.96 7.67 -2.15
C ALA A 34 5.89 6.62 -2.42
N SER A 35 5.22 6.69 -3.56
CA SER A 35 4.33 5.63 -4.01
C SER A 35 5.01 4.79 -5.08
N LEU A 36 5.03 3.46 -4.89
CA LEU A 36 5.48 2.51 -5.90
C LEU A 36 4.26 1.81 -6.51
N GLY A 37 4.16 1.91 -7.83
CA GLY A 37 3.21 1.10 -8.58
C GLY A 37 2.86 1.70 -9.93
N ARG A 38 2.73 0.86 -10.96
CA ARG A 38 2.15 1.27 -12.24
C ARG A 38 0.69 1.63 -12.02
N GLY A 39 0.34 2.89 -12.22
CA GLY A 39 -1.04 3.40 -12.12
C GLY A 39 -1.41 3.93 -10.74
N THR A 40 -0.47 4.07 -9.79
CA THR A 40 -0.73 4.82 -8.55
C THR A 40 -0.63 6.31 -8.82
N THR A 41 -1.72 7.03 -8.60
CA THR A 41 -1.64 8.48 -8.44
C THR A 41 -0.90 8.72 -7.12
N PRO A 42 0.14 9.57 -7.09
CA PRO A 42 0.77 9.96 -5.83
C PRO A 42 -0.28 10.50 -4.87
N LEU A 43 -0.12 10.23 -3.59
CA LEU A 43 -0.98 10.86 -2.59
C LEU A 43 -0.79 12.38 -2.68
N THR A 44 -1.91 13.08 -2.76
CA THR A 44 -1.93 14.55 -2.83
C THR A 44 -1.89 15.15 -1.43
N ASP A 45 -1.48 16.41 -1.35
CA ASP A 45 -1.53 17.16 -0.10
C ASP A 45 -2.95 17.12 0.49
N GLY A 46 -3.02 16.96 1.81
CA GLY A 46 -4.26 16.75 2.55
C GLY A 46 -4.71 15.28 2.64
N ALA A 47 -4.03 14.33 1.98
CA ALA A 47 -4.33 12.91 2.17
C ALA A 47 -3.96 12.48 3.60
N GLU A 48 -4.82 11.68 4.24
CA GLU A 48 -4.66 11.27 5.63
C GLU A 48 -4.28 9.79 5.71
N LEU A 49 -3.25 9.48 6.49
CA LEU A 49 -2.75 8.13 6.74
C LEU A 49 -2.89 7.78 8.22
N GLY A 50 -3.01 6.48 8.52
CA GLY A 50 -2.83 5.95 9.87
C GLY A 50 -1.42 5.39 10.02
N VAL A 51 -0.73 5.79 11.09
CA VAL A 51 0.65 5.41 11.38
C VAL A 51 0.72 4.70 12.72
N TYR A 52 1.51 3.63 12.78
CA TYR A 52 1.86 2.89 13.98
C TYR A 52 3.38 2.86 14.09
N VAL A 53 3.90 3.09 15.31
CA VAL A 53 5.35 3.01 15.57
C VAL A 53 5.61 2.14 16.78
N ALA A 54 6.45 1.13 16.61
CA ALA A 54 6.75 0.15 17.64
C ALA A 54 8.15 -0.46 17.44
N GLU A 55 8.70 -1.12 18.47
CA GLU A 55 10.00 -1.78 18.39
C GLU A 55 9.96 -3.06 17.56
N GLU A 56 8.88 -3.86 17.63
CA GLU A 56 8.82 -5.16 16.95
C GLU A 56 7.60 -5.32 16.05
N THR A 57 6.41 -5.12 16.59
CA THR A 57 5.14 -5.38 15.90
C THR A 57 4.21 -4.17 16.02
N PRO A 58 3.34 -3.91 15.04
CA PRO A 58 2.56 -2.68 15.00
C PRO A 58 1.58 -2.51 16.16
N GLU A 59 1.27 -3.56 16.91
CA GLU A 59 0.48 -3.51 18.14
C GLU A 59 1.32 -3.23 19.40
N GLY A 60 2.64 -3.18 19.28
CA GLY A 60 3.58 -2.94 20.37
C GLY A 60 3.77 -1.47 20.73
N THR A 61 4.79 -1.22 21.52
CA THR A 61 5.20 0.12 21.98
C THR A 61 6.56 0.50 21.42
N TYR A 62 6.89 1.77 21.46
CA TYR A 62 8.21 2.30 21.23
C TYR A 62 8.61 3.17 22.45
N ASN A 63 9.74 2.87 23.10
CA ASN A 63 10.15 3.52 24.35
C ASN A 63 9.04 3.56 25.41
N GLU A 64 8.38 2.43 25.61
CA GLU A 64 7.26 2.29 26.57
C GLU A 64 6.02 3.15 26.24
N GLN A 65 6.03 3.91 25.14
CA GLN A 65 4.91 4.69 24.66
C GLN A 65 4.14 3.95 23.56
N SER A 66 2.84 4.15 23.53
CA SER A 66 1.94 3.55 22.54
C SER A 66 1.65 4.52 21.41
N TYR A 67 2.25 4.31 20.25
CA TYR A 67 2.03 5.09 19.04
C TYR A 67 1.11 4.31 18.09
N GLN A 68 -0.17 4.29 18.42
CA GLN A 68 -1.17 3.46 17.75
C GLN A 68 -2.14 4.30 16.93
N ASN A 69 -2.21 4.02 15.63
CA ASN A 69 -3.13 4.67 14.69
C ASN A 69 -3.07 6.21 14.74
N ILE A 70 -1.85 6.76 14.82
CA ILE A 70 -1.64 8.20 14.76
C ILE A 70 -2.07 8.68 13.38
N ARG A 71 -2.90 9.73 13.35
CA ARG A 71 -3.24 10.38 12.10
C ARG A 71 -2.03 11.18 11.60
N ALA A 72 -1.74 11.05 10.31
CA ALA A 72 -0.72 11.79 9.62
C ALA A 72 -1.27 12.40 8.34
N VAL A 73 -0.91 13.64 8.02
CA VAL A 73 -1.38 14.36 6.84
C VAL A 73 -0.23 14.57 5.87
N VAL A 74 -0.48 14.35 4.58
CA VAL A 74 0.51 14.65 3.53
C VAL A 74 0.57 16.15 3.31
N ALA A 75 1.77 16.72 3.42
CA ALA A 75 2.05 18.12 3.12
C ALA A 75 3.42 18.24 2.42
N GLY A 76 3.42 18.70 1.17
CA GLY A 76 4.65 18.84 0.38
C GLY A 76 5.48 17.56 0.23
N GLY A 77 4.82 16.39 0.21
CA GLY A 77 5.50 15.09 0.12
C GLY A 77 6.09 14.56 1.44
N GLN A 78 5.83 15.25 2.55
CA GLN A 78 6.16 14.82 3.91
C GLN A 78 4.89 14.39 4.65
N LEU A 79 5.05 13.60 5.73
CA LEU A 79 3.96 13.31 6.66
C LEU A 79 4.07 14.21 7.89
N GLU A 80 3.04 15.02 8.10
CA GLU A 80 2.83 15.74 9.35
C GLU A 80 2.03 14.85 10.29
N LEU A 81 2.66 14.36 11.34
CA LEU A 81 2.05 13.50 12.36
C LEU A 81 1.31 14.37 13.39
N ASP A 82 0.10 13.96 13.81
CA ASP A 82 -0.64 14.63 14.88
C ASP A 82 0.08 14.54 16.24
N GLU A 83 1.03 13.61 16.39
CA GLU A 83 1.86 13.41 17.57
C GLU A 83 3.34 13.32 17.18
N GLU A 84 4.21 14.09 17.83
CA GLU A 84 5.65 14.07 17.58
C GLU A 84 6.27 12.79 18.16
N ILE A 85 7.07 12.09 17.35
CA ILE A 85 7.76 10.87 17.75
C ILE A 85 9.25 11.14 17.86
N MET A 86 9.78 11.03 19.07
CA MET A 86 11.20 11.26 19.36
C MET A 86 11.97 9.93 19.32
N LEU A 87 12.88 9.83 18.38
CA LEU A 87 13.75 8.66 18.20
C LEU A 87 14.96 8.72 19.15
N ASN A 88 15.28 7.58 19.75
CA ASN A 88 16.53 7.36 20.50
C ASN A 88 17.40 6.29 19.80
N SER A 89 18.32 5.65 20.52
CA SER A 89 19.17 4.58 19.99
C SER A 89 18.46 3.25 19.78
N THR A 90 17.26 3.04 20.34
CA THR A 90 16.42 1.86 20.10
C THR A 90 15.82 1.93 18.71
N SER A 91 15.86 0.82 17.97
CA SER A 91 15.22 0.75 16.65
C SER A 91 13.71 0.73 16.77
N ALA A 92 13.08 1.53 15.94
CA ALA A 92 11.63 1.56 15.72
C ALA A 92 11.28 0.99 14.35
N ASN A 93 10.13 0.35 14.25
CA ASN A 93 9.49 -0.03 12.99
C ASN A 93 8.25 0.84 12.80
N ILE A 94 8.09 1.38 11.60
CA ILE A 94 7.00 2.25 11.20
C ILE A 94 6.09 1.49 10.26
N TYR A 95 4.81 1.45 10.55
CA TYR A 95 3.78 0.82 9.73
C TYR A 95 2.73 1.87 9.38
N ALA A 96 2.32 1.92 8.13
CA ALA A 96 1.33 2.90 7.72
C ALA A 96 0.32 2.33 6.73
N TYR A 97 -0.83 2.97 6.68
CA TYR A 97 -1.89 2.65 5.73
C TYR A 97 -2.64 3.93 5.30
N TYR A 98 -3.27 3.84 4.14
CA TYR A 98 -4.15 4.86 3.58
C TYR A 98 -5.43 4.20 3.04
N PRO A 99 -6.61 4.82 3.16
CA PRO A 99 -6.90 6.08 3.87
C PRO A 99 -7.03 5.88 5.39
N TYR A 100 -6.76 6.94 6.15
CA TYR A 100 -6.92 6.95 7.61
C TYR A 100 -8.35 6.65 8.04
N ASN A 101 -8.47 5.88 9.11
CA ASN A 101 -9.74 5.65 9.79
C ASN A 101 -9.49 5.44 11.29
N SER A 102 -10.07 6.33 12.11
CA SER A 102 -9.90 6.29 13.57
C SER A 102 -10.44 5.03 14.25
N THR A 103 -11.29 4.25 13.55
CA THR A 103 -11.85 3.00 14.09
C THR A 103 -10.94 1.79 13.94
N TYR A 104 -9.82 1.90 13.22
CA TYR A 104 -8.88 0.81 13.02
C TYR A 104 -7.95 0.66 14.23
N THR A 105 -8.38 -0.13 15.20
CA THR A 105 -7.65 -0.36 16.46
C THR A 105 -6.75 -1.60 16.43
N ASN A 106 -6.88 -2.46 15.44
CA ASN A 106 -6.05 -3.65 15.31
C ASN A 106 -5.26 -3.63 13.99
N PRO A 107 -3.95 -3.29 14.02
CA PRO A 107 -3.12 -3.16 12.82
C PRO A 107 -2.88 -4.49 12.07
N ARG A 108 -3.19 -5.61 12.70
CA ARG A 108 -3.07 -6.95 12.10
C ARG A 108 -4.38 -7.45 11.47
N LYS A 109 -5.48 -6.73 11.66
CA LYS A 109 -6.82 -7.13 11.18
C LYS A 109 -7.65 -5.92 10.76
N ILE A 110 -7.12 -5.10 9.85
CA ILE A 110 -7.86 -3.99 9.26
C ILE A 110 -8.78 -4.56 8.18
N LYS A 111 -10.07 -4.54 8.44
CA LYS A 111 -11.05 -5.09 7.49
C LYS A 111 -11.22 -4.18 6.27
N VAL A 112 -11.02 -4.74 5.08
CA VAL A 112 -11.17 -4.05 3.80
C VAL A 112 -12.04 -4.84 2.84
N SER A 113 -12.65 -4.13 1.88
CA SER A 113 -13.47 -4.74 0.83
C SER A 113 -13.09 -4.18 -0.54
N SER A 114 -12.88 -5.04 -1.50
CA SER A 114 -12.63 -4.64 -2.90
C SER A 114 -13.84 -3.96 -3.57
N LYS A 115 -15.02 -4.01 -2.93
CA LYS A 115 -16.26 -3.37 -3.40
C LYS A 115 -16.59 -2.06 -2.70
N ALA A 116 -15.96 -1.76 -1.57
CA ALA A 116 -16.27 -0.55 -0.80
C ALA A 116 -15.44 0.64 -1.28
N GLU A 117 -16.09 1.74 -1.63
CA GLU A 117 -15.41 2.97 -2.07
C GLU A 117 -14.41 3.48 -1.04
N SER A 118 -14.72 3.36 0.26
CA SER A 118 -13.84 3.79 1.36
C SER A 118 -12.52 3.02 1.45
N THR A 119 -12.44 1.83 0.85
CA THR A 119 -11.21 0.98 0.87
C THR A 119 -10.70 0.65 -0.53
N LYS A 120 -11.26 1.25 -1.58
CA LYS A 120 -10.89 0.99 -2.97
C LYS A 120 -9.42 1.28 -3.28
N ASN A 121 -8.85 2.34 -2.70
CA ASN A 121 -7.46 2.72 -2.88
C ASN A 121 -6.63 2.43 -1.63
N PHE A 122 -6.82 1.27 -1.02
CA PHE A 122 -6.10 0.94 0.20
C PHE A 122 -4.61 0.68 -0.09
N LEU A 123 -3.77 1.49 0.58
CA LEU A 123 -2.31 1.39 0.48
C LEU A 123 -1.74 0.99 1.82
N VAL A 124 -0.63 0.29 1.80
CA VAL A 124 0.15 -0.06 2.99
C VAL A 124 1.64 0.16 2.75
N GLY A 125 2.37 0.42 3.81
CA GLY A 125 3.82 0.51 3.76
C GLY A 125 4.44 0.29 5.12
N LYS A 126 5.72 -0.10 5.14
CA LYS A 126 6.50 -0.22 6.36
C LYS A 126 7.93 0.23 6.14
N ILE A 127 8.56 0.67 7.23
CA ILE A 127 9.98 0.94 7.32
C ILE A 127 10.47 0.27 8.61
N GLU A 128 11.59 -0.42 8.54
CA GLU A 128 12.18 -1.14 9.67
C GLU A 128 13.51 -0.48 10.07
N ASP A 129 13.92 -0.69 11.32
CA ASP A 129 15.22 -0.26 11.87
C ASP A 129 15.48 1.27 11.84
N VAL A 130 14.46 2.06 12.14
CA VAL A 130 14.57 3.52 12.25
C VAL A 130 14.99 3.92 13.66
N ASN A 131 15.99 4.80 13.79
CA ASN A 131 16.48 5.29 15.09
C ASN A 131 17.10 6.68 14.95
N LEU A 132 17.68 7.20 16.03
CA LEU A 132 18.26 8.55 16.05
C LEU A 132 19.41 8.77 15.03
N TYR A 133 20.02 7.69 14.47
CA TYR A 133 21.07 7.78 13.46
C TYR A 133 20.55 7.88 12.03
N ASN A 134 19.26 7.52 11.82
CA ASN A 134 18.58 7.60 10.52
C ASN A 134 17.15 8.16 10.66
N PRO A 135 16.94 9.35 11.27
CA PRO A 135 15.61 9.87 11.59
C PRO A 135 14.79 10.35 10.39
N ASN A 136 15.45 10.54 9.24
CA ASN A 136 14.79 10.97 8.00
C ASN A 136 14.61 9.76 7.09
N VAL A 137 13.40 9.32 6.92
CA VAL A 137 13.09 8.10 6.19
C VAL A 137 12.06 8.33 5.07
N THR A 138 12.03 7.41 4.11
CA THR A 138 11.05 7.45 3.02
C THR A 138 10.13 6.25 3.11
N LEU A 139 8.86 6.51 3.37
CA LEU A 139 7.81 5.51 3.38
C LEU A 139 7.35 5.22 1.96
N VAL A 140 7.49 3.97 1.56
CA VAL A 140 7.01 3.50 0.27
C VAL A 140 5.67 2.81 0.46
N LEU A 141 4.63 3.36 -0.18
CA LEU A 141 3.28 2.81 -0.14
C LEU A 141 2.99 1.95 -1.37
N GLN A 142 2.33 0.84 -1.18
CA GLN A 142 1.90 -0.08 -2.23
C GLN A 142 0.42 -0.44 -2.09
N HIS A 143 -0.25 -0.71 -3.21
CA HIS A 143 -1.62 -1.20 -3.19
C HIS A 143 -1.70 -2.60 -2.59
N ILE A 144 -2.73 -2.81 -1.79
CA ILE A 144 -3.02 -4.12 -1.19
C ILE A 144 -3.80 -5.04 -2.15
N TYR A 145 -4.47 -4.48 -3.14
CA TYR A 145 -5.26 -5.21 -4.12
C TYR A 145 -4.48 -5.50 -5.39
N SER A 146 -4.82 -6.60 -6.04
CA SER A 146 -4.52 -6.82 -7.44
C SER A 146 -5.55 -6.13 -8.33
N MET A 147 -5.12 -5.60 -9.48
CA MET A 147 -5.99 -4.95 -10.45
C MET A 147 -6.04 -5.74 -11.74
N LEU A 148 -7.24 -6.21 -12.11
CA LEU A 148 -7.51 -6.79 -13.42
C LEU A 148 -8.11 -5.72 -14.33
N ARG A 149 -7.33 -5.22 -15.28
CA ARG A 149 -7.75 -4.21 -16.26
C ARG A 149 -8.26 -4.86 -17.54
N VAL A 150 -9.52 -4.57 -17.87
CA VAL A 150 -10.18 -5.09 -19.08
C VAL A 150 -10.27 -4.00 -20.14
N LYS A 151 -9.66 -4.27 -21.29
CA LYS A 151 -9.73 -3.42 -22.49
C LYS A 151 -10.55 -4.14 -23.55
N ILE A 152 -11.61 -3.52 -24.03
CA ILE A 152 -12.54 -4.11 -24.98
C ILE A 152 -12.50 -3.35 -26.29
N ARG A 153 -12.45 -4.07 -27.43
CA ARG A 153 -12.61 -3.49 -28.76
C ARG A 153 -13.56 -4.34 -29.62
N ASN A 154 -14.26 -3.73 -30.55
CA ASN A 154 -15.16 -4.38 -31.50
C ASN A 154 -14.59 -4.37 -32.92
N LEU A 155 -13.88 -5.42 -33.31
CA LEU A 155 -13.28 -5.53 -34.64
C LEU A 155 -14.31 -5.83 -35.75
N SER A 156 -15.49 -6.36 -35.39
CA SER A 156 -16.50 -6.74 -36.38
C SER A 156 -17.29 -5.55 -36.93
N GLY A 157 -17.21 -4.38 -36.29
CA GLY A 157 -18.06 -3.22 -36.62
C GLY A 157 -19.56 -3.45 -36.40
N ASN A 158 -19.95 -4.60 -35.84
CA ASN A 158 -21.36 -4.92 -35.61
C ASN A 158 -21.90 -4.09 -34.44
N THR A 159 -22.86 -3.21 -34.72
CA THR A 159 -23.47 -2.30 -33.76
C THR A 159 -24.17 -3.00 -32.58
N ARG A 160 -24.57 -4.25 -32.73
CA ARG A 160 -25.11 -5.09 -31.63
C ARG A 160 -24.14 -5.22 -30.47
N TYR A 161 -22.84 -5.14 -30.74
CA TYR A 161 -21.77 -5.26 -29.74
C TYR A 161 -21.11 -3.92 -29.41
N ALA A 162 -21.68 -2.81 -29.85
CA ALA A 162 -21.10 -1.49 -29.60
C ALA A 162 -21.36 -0.97 -28.18
N LYS A 163 -22.47 -1.37 -27.55
CA LYS A 163 -22.87 -0.85 -26.23
C LYS A 163 -23.07 -2.01 -25.24
N PRO A 164 -22.04 -2.33 -24.45
CA PRO A 164 -22.19 -3.31 -23.39
C PRO A 164 -23.08 -2.76 -22.26
N HIS A 165 -23.87 -3.64 -21.66
CA HIS A 165 -24.71 -3.31 -20.51
C HIS A 165 -23.97 -3.51 -19.19
N ALA A 166 -23.18 -4.59 -19.10
CA ALA A 166 -22.34 -4.87 -17.94
C ALA A 166 -21.15 -5.74 -18.30
N VAL A 167 -20.12 -5.65 -17.48
CA VAL A 167 -18.99 -6.59 -17.48
C VAL A 167 -18.95 -7.29 -16.12
N LEU A 168 -18.95 -8.62 -16.17
CA LEU A 168 -18.92 -9.47 -15.00
C LEU A 168 -17.59 -10.24 -14.97
N LEU A 169 -16.92 -10.22 -13.83
CA LEU A 169 -15.92 -11.20 -13.49
C LEU A 169 -16.61 -12.30 -12.68
N ARG A 170 -16.65 -13.52 -13.18
CA ARG A 170 -17.35 -14.62 -12.50
C ARG A 170 -16.56 -15.91 -12.51
N THR A 171 -16.89 -16.76 -11.55
CA THR A 171 -16.38 -18.13 -11.53
C THR A 171 -17.08 -18.97 -12.59
N ASN A 172 -16.33 -19.86 -13.20
CA ASN A 172 -16.83 -20.79 -14.21
C ASN A 172 -16.94 -22.23 -13.69
N VAL A 173 -16.49 -22.46 -12.44
CA VAL A 173 -16.59 -23.73 -11.72
C VAL A 173 -17.47 -23.55 -10.49
N GLU A 174 -18.20 -24.60 -10.11
CA GLU A 174 -19.32 -24.51 -9.17
C GLU A 174 -18.91 -24.10 -7.76
N GLU A 175 -17.69 -24.47 -7.33
CA GLU A 175 -17.19 -24.21 -5.99
C GLU A 175 -16.19 -23.02 -5.90
N ALA A 176 -15.77 -22.48 -7.03
CA ALA A 176 -14.85 -21.35 -7.01
C ALA A 176 -15.62 -20.05 -6.73
N ASN A 177 -15.12 -19.28 -5.79
CA ASN A 177 -15.70 -18.01 -5.39
C ASN A 177 -14.61 -16.95 -5.31
N ILE A 178 -14.97 -15.70 -5.62
CA ILE A 178 -14.07 -14.55 -5.59
C ILE A 178 -14.14 -13.93 -4.20
N ASP A 179 -12.99 -13.86 -3.51
CA ASP A 179 -12.89 -13.16 -2.23
C ASP A 179 -13.06 -11.65 -2.43
N ILE A 180 -13.96 -11.05 -1.66
CA ILE A 180 -14.27 -9.62 -1.76
C ILE A 180 -14.00 -8.86 -0.46
N ILE A 181 -13.75 -9.56 0.63
CA ILE A 181 -13.41 -9.02 1.94
C ILE A 181 -12.16 -9.73 2.44
N GLY A 182 -11.26 -8.96 3.05
CA GLY A 182 -10.06 -9.48 3.70
C GLY A 182 -9.64 -8.64 4.88
N ASP A 183 -8.73 -9.17 5.66
CA ASP A 183 -8.08 -8.49 6.77
C ASP A 183 -6.65 -8.13 6.35
N VAL A 184 -6.32 -6.85 6.39
CA VAL A 184 -4.96 -6.35 6.14
C VAL A 184 -4.12 -6.52 7.39
N ASP A 185 -2.95 -7.10 7.20
CA ASP A 185 -1.90 -7.22 8.22
C ASP A 185 -0.78 -6.23 7.90
N LEU A 186 -0.66 -5.15 8.65
CA LEU A 186 0.36 -4.12 8.44
C LEU A 186 1.78 -4.64 8.70
N LYS A 187 1.97 -5.61 9.59
CA LYS A 187 3.30 -6.20 9.83
C LYS A 187 3.88 -6.82 8.56
N ASN A 188 3.04 -7.53 7.82
CA ASN A 188 3.45 -8.25 6.62
C ASN A 188 3.11 -7.50 5.34
N CYS A 189 2.46 -6.34 5.42
CA CYS A 189 1.96 -5.56 4.28
C CYS A 189 1.18 -6.45 3.28
N ASN A 190 0.33 -7.31 3.79
CA ASN A 190 -0.47 -8.24 2.98
C ASN A 190 -1.94 -8.23 3.40
N ILE A 191 -2.79 -8.87 2.59
CA ILE A 191 -4.19 -9.09 2.89
C ILE A 191 -4.46 -10.59 3.00
N VAL A 192 -5.15 -10.97 4.06
CA VAL A 192 -5.62 -12.34 4.27
C VAL A 192 -7.09 -12.39 3.88
N PRO A 193 -7.49 -13.20 2.89
CA PRO A 193 -8.89 -13.33 2.49
C PRO A 193 -9.76 -13.78 3.66
N SER A 194 -10.93 -13.17 3.80
CA SER A 194 -11.96 -13.67 4.71
C SER A 194 -12.83 -14.72 3.99
N ALA A 195 -13.59 -15.49 4.74
CA ALA A 195 -14.48 -16.49 4.14
C ALA A 195 -15.68 -15.90 3.36
N ILE A 196 -15.73 -14.58 3.14
CA ILE A 196 -16.82 -13.92 2.42
C ILE A 196 -16.49 -13.82 0.95
N ARG A 197 -17.17 -14.64 0.16
CA ARG A 197 -16.97 -14.84 -1.26
C ARG A 197 -18.23 -14.59 -2.07
N VAL A 198 -18.02 -14.26 -3.34
CA VAL A 198 -19.13 -14.10 -4.30
C VAL A 198 -18.82 -14.87 -5.57
N PRO A 199 -19.86 -15.41 -6.24
CA PRO A 199 -19.70 -16.11 -7.52
C PRO A 199 -19.36 -15.14 -8.67
N ALA A 200 -19.67 -13.86 -8.51
CA ALA A 200 -19.38 -12.84 -9.53
C ALA A 200 -19.24 -11.44 -8.94
N ILE A 201 -18.40 -10.62 -9.59
CA ILE A 201 -18.34 -9.18 -9.43
C ILE A 201 -18.91 -8.55 -10.69
N ASN A 202 -19.92 -7.71 -10.55
CA ASN A 202 -20.60 -7.04 -11.66
C ASN A 202 -20.25 -5.55 -11.68
N ILE A 203 -19.83 -5.05 -12.84
CA ILE A 203 -19.65 -3.63 -13.14
C ILE A 203 -20.72 -3.24 -14.15
N PRO A 204 -21.78 -2.53 -13.73
CA PRO A 204 -22.81 -2.05 -14.64
C PRO A 204 -22.29 -0.88 -15.47
N LEU A 205 -22.51 -0.91 -16.78
CA LEU A 205 -22.11 0.14 -17.71
C LEU A 205 -23.32 0.96 -18.22
N ASN A 206 -24.52 0.43 -18.03
CA ASN A 206 -25.81 1.08 -18.32
C ASN A 206 -25.90 1.74 -19.72
N GLY A 207 -25.14 1.20 -20.71
CA GLY A 207 -25.12 1.70 -22.07
C GLY A 207 -24.34 3.02 -22.28
N SER A 208 -23.70 3.54 -21.22
CA SER A 208 -22.85 4.73 -21.31
C SER A 208 -21.49 4.47 -21.93
N TYR A 209 -21.03 3.21 -21.91
CA TYR A 209 -19.75 2.79 -22.46
C TYR A 209 -19.92 2.39 -23.93
N GLU A 210 -19.10 2.98 -24.82
CA GLU A 210 -19.09 2.62 -26.25
C GLU A 210 -17.80 1.90 -26.62
N ILE A 211 -17.95 0.71 -27.24
CA ILE A 211 -16.81 -0.06 -27.73
C ILE A 211 -16.50 0.34 -29.17
N SER A 212 -15.31 0.87 -29.39
CA SER A 212 -14.80 1.21 -30.75
C SER A 212 -13.98 0.05 -31.36
N SER A 213 -13.51 0.25 -32.57
CA SER A 213 -12.58 -0.67 -33.24
C SER A 213 -11.15 -0.63 -32.68
N SER A 214 -10.80 0.43 -31.98
CA SER A 214 -9.52 0.59 -31.27
C SER A 214 -9.66 0.23 -29.78
N PHE A 215 -8.55 -0.08 -29.13
CA PHE A 215 -8.55 -0.21 -27.67
C PHE A 215 -8.74 1.16 -27.02
N PRO A 216 -9.48 1.22 -25.90
CA PRO A 216 -9.65 2.45 -25.12
C PRO A 216 -8.33 2.90 -24.51
N ALA A 217 -8.24 4.19 -24.22
CA ALA A 217 -7.18 4.74 -23.37
C ALA A 217 -7.27 4.16 -21.95
N ASP A 218 -6.19 4.26 -21.16
CA ASP A 218 -6.15 3.62 -19.84
C ASP A 218 -7.21 4.16 -18.87
N GLN A 219 -7.59 5.44 -18.97
CA GLN A 219 -8.65 6.04 -18.16
C GLN A 219 -10.07 5.51 -18.50
N ASP A 220 -10.24 4.93 -19.68
CA ASP A 220 -11.53 4.43 -20.17
C ASP A 220 -11.63 2.89 -20.05
N CYS A 221 -10.70 2.28 -19.28
CA CYS A 221 -10.70 0.84 -19.05
C CYS A 221 -11.68 0.45 -17.94
N ILE A 222 -12.02 -0.83 -17.92
CA ILE A 222 -12.84 -1.44 -16.87
C ILE A 222 -11.92 -2.17 -15.91
N ASP A 223 -11.82 -1.66 -14.68
CA ASP A 223 -10.91 -2.19 -13.67
C ASP A 223 -11.66 -2.96 -12.59
N PHE A 224 -11.23 -4.20 -12.35
CA PHE A 224 -11.64 -5.00 -11.20
C PHE A 224 -10.53 -4.97 -10.16
N LEU A 225 -10.84 -4.50 -8.95
CA LEU A 225 -9.96 -4.64 -7.80
C LEU A 225 -10.25 -5.97 -7.11
N LEU A 226 -9.21 -6.75 -6.90
CA LEU A 226 -9.31 -8.12 -6.40
C LEU A 226 -8.42 -8.30 -5.17
N ILE A 227 -8.90 -9.03 -4.18
CA ILE A 227 -8.01 -9.59 -3.18
C ILE A 227 -7.06 -10.56 -3.89
N PRO A 228 -5.75 -10.45 -3.67
CA PRO A 228 -4.78 -11.31 -4.34
C PRO A 228 -5.15 -12.79 -4.22
N MET A 229 -5.23 -13.47 -5.35
CA MET A 229 -5.65 -14.86 -5.44
C MET A 229 -4.88 -15.63 -6.51
N SER A 230 -4.85 -16.95 -6.42
CA SER A 230 -4.36 -17.80 -7.49
C SER A 230 -5.55 -18.27 -8.32
N VAL A 231 -5.41 -18.19 -9.64
CA VAL A 231 -6.45 -18.58 -10.61
C VAL A 231 -5.90 -19.70 -11.48
N HIS A 232 -6.67 -20.77 -11.64
CA HIS A 232 -6.39 -21.85 -12.58
C HIS A 232 -7.05 -21.57 -13.93
N GLU A 233 -6.56 -22.24 -14.98
CA GLU A 233 -7.10 -22.09 -16.34
C GLU A 233 -8.60 -22.44 -16.38
N GLY A 234 -9.40 -21.52 -16.93
CA GLY A 234 -10.84 -21.69 -17.05
C GLY A 234 -11.66 -21.52 -15.77
N GLU A 235 -11.02 -21.28 -14.61
CA GLU A 235 -11.70 -21.10 -13.33
C GLU A 235 -12.48 -19.79 -13.26
N ILE A 236 -11.89 -18.70 -13.77
CA ILE A 236 -12.52 -17.38 -13.81
C ILE A 236 -12.66 -16.92 -15.26
N VAL A 237 -13.79 -16.28 -15.52
CA VAL A 237 -14.12 -15.74 -16.85
C VAL A 237 -14.62 -14.30 -16.74
N ILE A 238 -14.33 -13.51 -17.78
CA ILE A 238 -14.96 -12.22 -18.03
C ILE A 238 -16.15 -12.46 -18.92
N GLN A 239 -17.34 -12.08 -18.46
CA GLN A 239 -18.56 -12.13 -19.26
C GLN A 239 -19.03 -10.71 -19.55
N ILE A 240 -19.20 -10.39 -20.83
CA ILE A 240 -19.73 -9.11 -21.30
C ILE A 240 -21.17 -9.35 -21.72
N THR A 241 -22.10 -8.61 -21.12
CA THR A 241 -23.52 -8.63 -21.51
C THR A 241 -23.85 -7.39 -22.31
N PHE A 242 -24.70 -7.53 -23.31
CA PHE A 242 -25.12 -6.42 -24.19
C PHE A 242 -26.57 -6.06 -23.94
N GLN A 243 -26.99 -4.87 -24.33
CA GLN A 243 -28.28 -4.22 -23.98
C GLN A 243 -29.51 -5.03 -24.34
N SER A 244 -29.44 -5.99 -25.25
CA SER A 244 -30.55 -6.89 -25.58
C SER A 244 -30.78 -8.01 -24.55
N GLY A 245 -30.00 -8.07 -23.46
CA GLY A 245 -30.12 -9.07 -22.38
C GLY A 245 -29.87 -10.53 -22.80
N SER A 246 -30.09 -10.85 -24.07
CA SER A 246 -29.95 -12.20 -24.61
C SER A 246 -28.59 -12.55 -25.21
N THR A 247 -27.68 -11.56 -25.31
CA THR A 247 -26.40 -11.78 -25.93
C THR A 247 -25.26 -11.52 -24.91
N SER A 248 -24.45 -12.52 -24.70
CA SER A 248 -23.22 -12.39 -23.92
C SER A 248 -22.01 -12.96 -24.65
N ARG A 249 -20.82 -12.51 -24.26
CA ARG A 249 -19.53 -13.06 -24.68
C ARG A 249 -18.70 -13.36 -23.45
N THR A 250 -18.06 -14.51 -23.45
CA THR A 250 -17.25 -14.98 -22.31
C THR A 250 -15.81 -15.20 -22.76
N PHE A 251 -14.88 -14.73 -21.93
CA PHE A 251 -13.45 -14.81 -22.17
C PHE A 251 -12.77 -15.38 -20.92
N PRO A 252 -11.92 -16.40 -21.04
CA PRO A 252 -11.18 -16.92 -19.89
C PRO A 252 -10.17 -15.90 -19.39
N VAL A 253 -10.04 -15.81 -18.07
CA VAL A 253 -8.93 -15.11 -17.43
C VAL A 253 -7.74 -16.06 -17.41
N PRO A 254 -6.54 -15.62 -17.83
CA PRO A 254 -5.37 -16.48 -17.80
C PRO A 254 -5.06 -17.01 -16.41
N ALA A 255 -4.51 -18.21 -16.31
CA ALA A 255 -4.02 -18.75 -15.06
C ALA A 255 -2.85 -17.92 -14.51
N GLY A 256 -2.76 -17.80 -13.18
CA GLY A 256 -1.68 -17.06 -12.54
C GLY A 256 -1.98 -16.66 -11.11
N LYS A 257 -1.04 -15.89 -10.53
CA LYS A 257 -1.26 -15.15 -9.28
C LYS A 257 -1.65 -13.72 -9.64
N TRP A 258 -2.75 -13.30 -9.09
CA TRP A 258 -3.37 -12.01 -9.31
C TRP A 258 -3.37 -11.22 -8.02
#